data_52f9ca3cc57218c49b49b41f7d302fc4
#
_entry.id   52f9ca3cc57218c49b49b41f7d302fc4
#
_cell.length_a   1.000
_cell.length_b   1.000
_cell.length_c   1.000
_cell.angle_alpha   90.00
_cell.angle_beta   90.00
_cell.angle_gamma   90.00
#
_symmetry.space_group_name_H-M   'P 1'
#
loop_
_entity.id
_entity.type
_entity.pdbx_description
1 polymer ?
#
loop_
_entity_poly.entity_id
_entity_poly.type
_entity_poly.pdbx_seq_one_letter_code
_entity_poly.pdbx_strand_id
1 'polypeptide(L)'
;MEHPEAIDDLLTVEPLTDAELDALATADLALEAQDGREPKRQTAGQETGVGHAKRLVTRARRHRTYDLRNVPAAVALIKPLPRRGEVIHAVMGGDFAAWDLVPAILDLAARPADELFIATLGFNGTNNGHLCQLLDQGAIRKAHLLASDYFAKADPSTFKPAQEHLAARGVRLVSARTHAKVIGLAFEPEHFYVIEGSANLRSCNNLEQFTLTNDRDLYRFHQTWIHSIT
;
A
#
# COMPACT_ATOMS: atom_id res chain seq x y z
N MET A 1 24.64 -39.71 20.25
CA MET A 1 23.35 -39.19 19.76
C MET A 1 23.19 -37.82 20.40
N GLU A 2 23.66 -36.79 19.72
CA GLU A 2 23.52 -35.42 20.21
C GLU A 2 22.15 -34.91 19.75
N HIS A 3 21.36 -34.40 20.68
CA HIS A 3 20.11 -33.72 20.40
C HIS A 3 20.42 -32.38 19.69
N PRO A 4 19.71 -32.01 18.63
CA PRO A 4 19.82 -30.67 18.08
C PRO A 4 19.23 -29.69 19.11
N GLU A 5 20.05 -28.74 19.53
CA GLU A 5 19.60 -27.59 20.32
C GLU A 5 18.53 -26.85 19.56
N ALA A 6 17.46 -26.50 20.25
CA ALA A 6 16.28 -25.89 19.71
C ALA A 6 16.59 -24.50 19.10
N ILE A 7 16.14 -24.30 17.86
CA ILE A 7 16.18 -23.03 17.14
C ILE A 7 15.23 -21.98 17.76
N ASP A 8 14.51 -22.33 18.80
CA ASP A 8 13.50 -21.48 19.45
C ASP A 8 14.06 -20.25 20.20
N ASP A 9 15.37 -20.20 20.48
CA ASP A 9 15.97 -19.09 21.23
C ASP A 9 16.44 -17.91 20.36
N LEU A 10 16.34 -18.00 19.04
CA LEU A 10 16.81 -16.95 18.11
C LEU A 10 15.70 -15.97 17.63
N LEU A 11 14.47 -16.14 18.08
CA LEU A 11 13.32 -15.34 17.63
C LEU A 11 12.52 -14.64 18.74
N THR A 12 13.07 -14.51 19.94
CA THR A 12 12.49 -13.60 20.93
C THR A 12 12.83 -12.14 20.57
N VAL A 13 12.18 -11.63 19.54
CA VAL A 13 12.12 -10.17 19.32
C VAL A 13 11.21 -9.61 20.42
N GLU A 14 11.78 -8.88 21.36
CA GLU A 14 10.96 -8.16 22.33
C GLU A 14 9.99 -7.24 21.58
N PRO A 15 8.70 -7.23 21.91
CA PRO A 15 7.76 -6.34 21.24
C PRO A 15 8.17 -4.89 21.51
N LEU A 16 8.19 -4.08 20.44
CA LEU A 16 8.46 -2.66 20.52
C LEU A 16 7.53 -2.00 21.56
N THR A 17 8.10 -1.16 22.39
CA THR A 17 7.34 -0.36 23.34
C THR A 17 6.45 0.66 22.62
N ASP A 18 5.43 1.11 23.32
CA ASP A 18 4.52 2.14 22.79
C ASP A 18 5.26 3.41 22.34
N ALA A 19 6.30 3.81 23.06
CA ALA A 19 7.13 4.96 22.71
C ALA A 19 7.97 4.75 21.44
N GLU A 20 8.48 3.54 21.23
CA GLU A 20 9.23 3.19 20.01
C GLU A 20 8.33 3.12 18.78
N LEU A 21 7.11 2.62 18.93
CA LEU A 21 6.12 2.61 17.85
C LEU A 21 5.67 4.04 17.49
N ASP A 22 5.48 4.91 18.46
CA ASP A 22 5.15 6.32 18.23
C ASP A 22 6.32 7.08 17.61
N ALA A 23 7.56 6.77 18.00
CA ALA A 23 8.77 7.37 17.40
C ALA A 23 8.92 6.94 15.93
N LEU A 24 8.70 5.66 15.59
CA LEU A 24 8.72 5.17 14.21
C LEU A 24 7.63 5.82 13.36
N ALA A 25 6.40 5.89 13.87
CA ALA A 25 5.29 6.56 13.18
C ALA A 25 5.56 8.05 12.97
N THR A 26 6.19 8.72 13.97
CA THR A 26 6.59 10.12 13.88
C THR A 26 7.66 10.34 12.81
N ALA A 27 8.65 9.46 12.74
CA ALA A 27 9.73 9.55 11.77
C ALA A 27 9.21 9.37 10.34
N ASP A 28 8.34 8.39 10.09
CA ASP A 28 7.72 8.16 8.78
C ASP A 28 6.89 9.37 8.32
N LEU A 29 6.07 9.94 9.22
CA LEU A 29 5.25 11.11 8.88
C LEU A 29 6.08 12.39 8.72
N ALA A 30 7.15 12.55 9.48
CA ALA A 30 8.06 13.69 9.32
C ALA A 30 8.81 13.64 7.99
N LEU A 31 9.25 12.45 7.57
CA LEU A 31 9.85 12.21 6.25
C LEU A 31 8.85 12.51 5.14
N GLU A 32 7.60 12.02 5.27
CA GLU A 32 6.55 12.27 4.29
C GLU A 32 6.08 13.73 4.24
N ALA A 33 6.07 14.44 5.37
CA ALA A 33 5.71 15.87 5.42
C ALA A 33 6.77 16.77 4.74
N GLN A 34 8.04 16.39 4.78
CA GLN A 34 9.10 17.10 4.07
C GLN A 34 9.01 16.96 2.55
N ASP A 35 8.35 15.90 2.08
CA ASP A 35 8.20 15.59 0.65
C ASP A 35 6.97 16.24 0.00
N GLY A 36 6.06 16.82 0.77
CA GLY A 36 4.85 17.52 0.29
C GLY A 36 5.12 18.85 -0.44
N ARG A 37 6.36 19.17 -0.76
CA ARG A 37 6.69 20.28 -1.66
C ARG A 37 6.49 19.83 -3.10
N GLU A 38 5.69 20.61 -3.85
CA GLU A 38 5.54 20.43 -5.30
C GLU A 38 6.86 20.08 -5.98
N PRO A 39 6.90 19.06 -6.84
CA PRO A 39 8.13 18.69 -7.52
C PRO A 39 8.58 19.86 -8.39
N LYS A 40 9.63 20.54 -7.97
CA LYS A 40 10.36 21.42 -8.88
C LYS A 40 10.79 20.57 -10.05
N ARG A 41 10.30 20.89 -11.27
CA ARG A 41 10.79 20.35 -12.52
C ARG A 41 12.33 20.36 -12.49
N GLN A 42 12.91 19.22 -12.18
CA GLN A 42 14.34 19.05 -12.31
C GLN A 42 14.64 18.95 -13.78
N THR A 43 15.38 19.94 -14.28
CA THR A 43 16.03 19.89 -15.58
C THR A 43 16.96 18.67 -15.61
N ALA A 44 16.89 17.93 -16.72
CA ALA A 44 17.73 16.77 -17.01
C ALA A 44 19.21 17.08 -16.68
N GLY A 45 19.83 16.29 -15.79
CA GLY A 45 21.27 16.38 -15.61
C GLY A 45 21.81 16.23 -14.20
N GLN A 46 21.26 15.33 -13.34
CA GLN A 46 22.03 14.75 -12.25
C GLN A 46 21.49 13.37 -11.93
N GLU A 47 22.21 12.36 -12.41
CA GLU A 47 22.07 10.98 -11.97
C GLU A 47 22.53 10.87 -10.52
N THR A 48 21.61 11.02 -9.56
CA THR A 48 21.84 10.55 -8.21
C THR A 48 21.51 9.05 -8.19
N GLY A 49 22.50 8.21 -7.98
CA GLY A 49 22.52 6.76 -8.22
C GLY A 49 21.62 5.88 -7.34
N VAL A 50 20.40 6.31 -6.98
CA VAL A 50 19.45 5.53 -6.20
C VAL A 50 18.05 5.81 -6.73
N GLY A 51 17.66 5.19 -7.84
CA GLY A 51 16.38 5.54 -8.42
C GLY A 51 15.76 4.54 -9.40
N HIS A 52 16.03 3.24 -9.27
CA HIS A 52 15.46 2.27 -10.20
C HIS A 52 14.58 1.24 -9.49
N ALA A 53 13.31 1.16 -9.89
CA ALA A 53 12.41 0.10 -9.47
C ALA A 53 12.88 -1.26 -10.00
N LYS A 54 12.98 -2.25 -9.12
CA LYS A 54 13.36 -3.61 -9.49
C LYS A 54 12.18 -4.55 -9.25
N ARG A 55 11.85 -5.36 -10.25
CA ARG A 55 10.80 -6.37 -10.19
C ARG A 55 11.41 -7.77 -10.14
N LEU A 56 10.95 -8.60 -9.21
CA LEU A 56 11.18 -10.03 -9.19
C LEU A 56 9.83 -10.75 -9.32
N VAL A 57 9.72 -11.62 -10.33
CA VAL A 57 8.56 -12.52 -10.48
C VAL A 57 9.03 -13.92 -10.12
N THR A 58 8.52 -14.47 -9.00
CA THR A 58 9.05 -15.68 -8.38
C THR A 58 8.90 -16.96 -9.23
N ARG A 59 7.92 -17.02 -10.14
CA ARG A 59 7.71 -18.22 -10.98
C ARG A 59 8.57 -18.32 -12.23
N ALA A 60 9.20 -17.27 -12.70
CA ALA A 60 9.85 -17.25 -14.01
C ALA A 60 11.30 -16.83 -14.01
N ARG A 61 11.94 -16.54 -12.87
CA ARG A 61 13.31 -15.97 -12.82
C ARG A 61 13.51 -14.80 -13.81
N ARG A 62 12.47 -14.03 -14.09
CA ARG A 62 12.55 -12.86 -14.97
C ARG A 62 12.76 -11.63 -14.13
N HIS A 63 13.98 -11.11 -14.16
CA HIS A 63 14.28 -9.80 -13.60
C HIS A 63 13.92 -8.74 -14.64
N ARG A 64 13.06 -7.80 -14.28
CA ARG A 64 12.80 -6.59 -15.05
C ARG A 64 13.01 -5.39 -14.15
N THR A 65 13.74 -4.41 -14.62
CA THR A 65 13.96 -3.14 -13.94
C THR A 65 13.05 -2.09 -14.60
N TYR A 66 12.24 -1.41 -13.83
CA TYR A 66 11.31 -0.40 -14.30
C TYR A 66 11.35 0.83 -13.40
N ASP A 67 11.17 1.98 -13.98
CA ASP A 67 11.05 3.26 -13.31
C ASP A 67 9.54 3.60 -13.20
N LEU A 68 9.03 3.68 -11.97
CA LEU A 68 7.61 3.94 -11.71
C LEU A 68 7.42 5.41 -11.36
N ARG A 69 6.79 6.16 -12.23
CA ARG A 69 6.50 7.59 -12.01
C ARG A 69 5.01 7.92 -11.99
N ASN A 70 4.12 6.99 -12.35
CA ASN A 70 2.67 7.21 -12.43
C ASN A 70 1.92 5.90 -12.73
N VAL A 71 0.58 5.95 -12.82
CA VAL A 71 -0.28 4.79 -13.11
C VAL A 71 0.14 4.00 -14.36
N PRO A 72 0.48 4.58 -15.52
CA PRO A 72 0.99 3.81 -16.67
C PRO A 72 2.26 3.01 -16.35
N ALA A 73 3.15 3.55 -15.54
CA ALA A 73 4.35 2.83 -15.12
C ALA A 73 4.02 1.72 -14.11
N ALA A 74 3.07 1.92 -13.20
CA ALA A 74 2.53 0.87 -12.34
C ALA A 74 1.91 -0.27 -13.17
N VAL A 75 1.10 0.04 -14.19
CA VAL A 75 0.55 -0.92 -15.15
C VAL A 75 1.66 -1.72 -15.83
N ALA A 76 2.69 -1.05 -16.35
CA ALA A 76 3.81 -1.72 -17.01
C ALA A 76 4.57 -2.66 -16.09
N LEU A 77 4.70 -2.29 -14.80
CA LEU A 77 5.39 -3.10 -13.80
C LEU A 77 4.65 -4.39 -13.44
N ILE A 78 3.33 -4.29 -13.21
CA ILE A 78 2.53 -5.41 -12.70
C ILE A 78 1.86 -6.23 -13.81
N LYS A 79 1.97 -5.80 -15.07
CA LYS A 79 1.43 -6.53 -16.23
C LYS A 79 2.33 -7.71 -16.64
N PRO A 80 1.76 -8.91 -16.89
CA PRO A 80 0.38 -9.28 -16.55
C PRO A 80 0.19 -9.36 -15.03
N LEU A 81 -1.06 -9.17 -14.57
CA LEU A 81 -1.42 -9.42 -13.17
C LEU A 81 -1.04 -10.85 -12.77
N PRO A 82 -0.64 -11.06 -11.51
CA PRO A 82 -0.27 -12.39 -11.05
C PRO A 82 -1.46 -13.35 -11.13
N ARG A 83 -1.19 -14.57 -11.61
CA ARG A 83 -2.17 -15.65 -11.58
C ARG A 83 -2.31 -16.16 -10.15
N ARG A 84 -3.36 -16.91 -9.88
CA ARG A 84 -3.57 -17.52 -8.56
C ARG A 84 -2.32 -18.25 -8.08
N GLY A 85 -1.86 -17.90 -6.89
CA GLY A 85 -0.64 -18.41 -6.27
C GLY A 85 0.67 -17.87 -6.86
N GLU A 86 0.63 -16.82 -7.68
CA GLU A 86 1.82 -16.08 -8.12
C GLU A 86 2.02 -14.83 -7.27
N VAL A 87 3.28 -14.47 -7.06
CA VAL A 87 3.70 -13.27 -6.33
C VAL A 87 4.64 -12.45 -7.19
N ILE A 88 4.38 -11.15 -7.27
CA ILE A 88 5.31 -10.16 -7.82
C ILE A 88 5.99 -9.49 -6.63
N HIS A 89 7.33 -9.46 -6.62
CA HIS A 89 8.11 -8.65 -5.69
C HIS A 89 8.69 -7.46 -6.44
N ALA A 90 8.55 -6.27 -5.89
CA ALA A 90 9.08 -5.05 -6.48
C ALA A 90 9.77 -4.18 -5.44
N VAL A 91 10.84 -3.51 -5.87
CA VAL A 91 11.49 -2.42 -5.14
C VAL A 91 11.34 -1.17 -5.96
N MET A 92 10.94 -0.09 -5.34
CA MET A 92 10.64 1.19 -5.95
C MET A 92 11.52 2.26 -5.32
N GLY A 93 11.92 3.26 -6.10
CA GLY A 93 12.64 4.45 -5.64
C GLY A 93 11.85 5.72 -5.98
N GLY A 94 11.74 6.58 -5.04
CA GLY A 94 11.51 8.00 -5.14
C GLY A 94 10.15 8.54 -5.56
N ASP A 95 9.57 8.22 -6.68
CA ASP A 95 8.39 8.92 -7.22
C ASP A 95 7.12 8.04 -7.25
N PHE A 96 7.04 7.05 -6.39
CA PHE A 96 5.96 6.08 -6.37
C PHE A 96 5.01 6.31 -5.19
N ALA A 97 3.72 6.24 -5.48
CA ALA A 97 2.67 6.12 -4.47
C ALA A 97 2.10 4.70 -4.50
N ALA A 98 2.01 4.02 -3.36
CA ALA A 98 1.33 2.72 -3.31
C ALA A 98 -0.12 2.81 -3.80
N TRP A 99 -0.73 3.99 -3.70
CA TRP A 99 -2.02 4.29 -4.29
C TRP A 99 -2.11 4.01 -5.78
N ASP A 100 -1.04 4.26 -6.56
CA ASP A 100 -1.05 4.08 -8.02
C ASP A 100 -1.27 2.63 -8.45
N LEU A 101 -1.01 1.67 -7.57
CA LEU A 101 -1.31 0.26 -7.81
C LEU A 101 -2.82 -0.04 -7.86
N VAL A 102 -3.65 0.72 -7.14
CA VAL A 102 -5.10 0.52 -7.13
C VAL A 102 -5.70 0.78 -8.51
N PRO A 103 -5.56 1.98 -9.12
CA PRO A 103 -6.05 2.22 -10.47
C PRO A 103 -5.35 1.35 -11.52
N ALA A 104 -4.06 0.99 -11.33
CA ALA A 104 -3.36 0.10 -12.26
C ALA A 104 -3.94 -1.32 -12.28
N ILE A 105 -4.31 -1.87 -11.11
CA ILE A 105 -4.99 -3.18 -11.05
C ILE A 105 -6.39 -3.10 -11.65
N LEU A 106 -7.15 -2.04 -11.40
CA LEU A 106 -8.47 -1.84 -11.99
C LEU A 106 -8.40 -1.77 -13.52
N ASP A 107 -7.43 -1.04 -14.07
CA ASP A 107 -7.20 -0.94 -15.52
C ASP A 107 -6.87 -2.32 -16.13
N LEU A 108 -5.94 -3.06 -15.53
CA LEU A 108 -5.54 -4.37 -16.01
C LEU A 108 -6.62 -5.45 -15.84
N ALA A 109 -7.43 -5.37 -14.79
CA ALA A 109 -8.56 -6.27 -14.59
C ALA A 109 -9.72 -5.97 -15.55
N ALA A 110 -9.80 -4.75 -16.09
CA ALA A 110 -10.81 -4.26 -17.02
C ALA A 110 -12.26 -4.50 -16.55
N ARG A 111 -12.48 -4.46 -15.23
CA ARG A 111 -13.79 -4.63 -14.60
C ARG A 111 -13.80 -4.00 -13.21
N PRO A 112 -14.99 -3.64 -12.67
CA PRO A 112 -15.10 -3.12 -11.32
C PRO A 112 -14.62 -4.12 -10.26
N ALA A 113 -13.94 -3.61 -9.22
CA ALA A 113 -13.66 -4.38 -8.02
C ALA A 113 -14.91 -4.50 -7.14
N ASP A 114 -15.16 -5.68 -6.61
CA ASP A 114 -16.28 -5.92 -5.69
C ASP A 114 -16.01 -5.31 -4.32
N GLU A 115 -14.74 -5.32 -3.90
CA GLU A 115 -14.31 -4.74 -2.64
C GLU A 115 -12.87 -4.28 -2.71
N LEU A 116 -12.60 -3.15 -2.03
CA LEU A 116 -11.29 -2.63 -1.69
C LEU A 116 -11.17 -2.52 -0.17
N PHE A 117 -10.13 -3.04 0.42
CA PHE A 117 -9.74 -2.66 1.77
C PHE A 117 -8.32 -2.09 1.79
N ILE A 118 -8.07 -1.16 2.70
CA ILE A 118 -6.77 -0.53 2.89
C ILE A 118 -6.47 -0.44 4.37
N ALA A 119 -5.25 -0.84 4.77
CA ALA A 119 -4.64 -0.45 6.02
C ALA A 119 -3.38 0.36 5.70
N THR A 120 -3.23 1.54 6.30
CA THR A 120 -2.13 2.46 6.01
C THR A 120 -1.78 3.32 7.21
N LEU A 121 -0.53 3.78 7.28
CA LEU A 121 -0.16 4.81 8.25
C LEU A 121 -0.93 6.11 7.97
N GLY A 122 -1.02 6.53 6.70
CA GLY A 122 -1.70 7.75 6.29
C GLY A 122 -1.88 7.86 4.78
N PHE A 123 -2.58 8.91 4.37
CA PHE A 123 -2.88 9.26 2.98
C PHE A 123 -2.97 10.78 2.83
N ASN A 124 -3.16 11.28 1.63
CA ASN A 124 -3.37 12.71 1.36
C ASN A 124 -4.74 12.99 0.73
N GLY A 125 -5.09 14.27 0.59
CA GLY A 125 -6.35 14.69 -0.02
C GLY A 125 -6.51 14.21 -1.46
N THR A 126 -5.42 14.08 -2.23
CA THR A 126 -5.45 13.58 -3.60
C THR A 126 -5.85 12.09 -3.64
N ASN A 127 -5.27 11.26 -2.77
CA ASN A 127 -5.65 9.84 -2.66
C ASN A 127 -7.13 9.69 -2.30
N ASN A 128 -7.61 10.49 -1.32
CA ASN A 128 -9.02 10.48 -0.94
C ASN A 128 -9.92 10.91 -2.09
N GLY A 129 -9.57 11.98 -2.80
CA GLY A 129 -10.33 12.46 -3.95
C GLY A 129 -10.45 11.42 -5.07
N HIS A 130 -9.34 10.74 -5.39
CA HIS A 130 -9.33 9.65 -6.37
C HIS A 130 -10.18 8.47 -5.92
N LEU A 131 -10.12 8.07 -4.65
CA LEU A 131 -10.97 6.99 -4.13
C LEU A 131 -12.45 7.36 -4.24
N CYS A 132 -12.82 8.57 -3.85
CA CYS A 132 -14.19 9.06 -4.01
C CYS A 132 -14.65 9.00 -5.48
N GLN A 133 -13.79 9.40 -6.41
CA GLN A 133 -14.08 9.34 -7.84
C GLN A 133 -14.27 7.89 -8.33
N LEU A 134 -13.43 6.95 -7.92
CA LEU A 134 -13.56 5.53 -8.27
C LEU A 134 -14.84 4.90 -7.72
N LEU A 135 -15.26 5.30 -6.51
CA LEU A 135 -16.53 4.90 -5.92
C LEU A 135 -17.72 5.47 -6.69
N ASP A 136 -17.69 6.77 -7.00
CA ASP A 136 -18.77 7.47 -7.72
C ASP A 136 -18.94 6.92 -9.15
N GLN A 137 -17.87 6.46 -9.78
CA GLN A 137 -17.87 5.81 -11.09
C GLN A 137 -18.28 4.33 -11.04
N GLY A 138 -18.43 3.74 -9.85
CA GLY A 138 -18.70 2.32 -9.67
C GLY A 138 -17.53 1.41 -10.03
N ALA A 139 -16.33 1.94 -10.18
CA ALA A 139 -15.11 1.15 -10.41
C ALA A 139 -14.72 0.34 -9.16
N ILE A 140 -15.15 0.78 -7.99
CA ILE A 140 -15.06 0.07 -6.71
C ILE A 140 -16.45 0.06 -6.10
N ARG A 141 -16.99 -1.12 -5.79
CA ARG A 141 -18.36 -1.25 -5.27
C ARG A 141 -18.46 -1.05 -3.76
N LYS A 142 -17.44 -1.52 -3.03
CA LYS A 142 -17.35 -1.39 -1.56
C LYS A 142 -15.93 -1.05 -1.18
N ALA A 143 -15.76 -0.25 -0.13
CA ALA A 143 -14.46 0.00 0.43
C ALA A 143 -14.47 0.03 1.95
N HIS A 144 -13.34 -0.28 2.57
CA HIS A 144 -13.09 -0.15 3.99
C HIS A 144 -11.66 0.34 4.21
N LEU A 145 -11.49 1.39 5.00
CA LEU A 145 -10.18 1.98 5.27
C LEU A 145 -9.87 1.97 6.75
N LEU A 146 -8.66 1.54 7.06
CA LEU A 146 -8.03 1.63 8.38
C LEU A 146 -6.81 2.54 8.28
N ALA A 147 -6.81 3.65 8.98
CA ALA A 147 -5.66 4.54 9.07
C ALA A 147 -5.06 4.53 10.49
N SER A 148 -3.84 5.03 10.63
CA SER A 148 -3.22 5.17 11.95
C SER A 148 -3.90 6.25 12.79
N ASP A 149 -4.07 5.99 14.09
CA ASP A 149 -4.46 7.00 15.08
C ASP A 149 -3.51 8.19 15.11
N TYR A 150 -2.23 7.93 14.88
CA TYR A 150 -1.25 8.99 14.78
C TYR A 150 -1.58 9.94 13.63
N PHE A 151 -1.88 9.42 12.44
CA PHE A 151 -2.28 10.23 11.29
C PHE A 151 -3.56 11.02 11.57
N ALA A 152 -4.56 10.38 12.16
CA ALA A 152 -5.82 11.04 12.52
C ALA A 152 -5.62 12.23 13.48
N LYS A 153 -4.64 12.13 14.38
CA LYS A 153 -4.27 13.19 15.34
C LYS A 153 -3.34 14.26 14.73
N ALA A 154 -2.34 13.82 13.93
CA ALA A 154 -1.31 14.71 13.39
C ALA A 154 -1.82 15.54 12.20
N ASP A 155 -2.72 14.99 11.38
CA ASP A 155 -3.32 15.67 10.22
C ASP A 155 -4.86 15.58 10.23
N PRO A 156 -5.52 16.15 11.22
CA PRO A 156 -6.98 16.15 11.29
C PRO A 156 -7.63 16.93 10.13
N SER A 157 -6.88 17.83 9.49
CA SER A 157 -7.34 18.60 8.35
C SER A 157 -7.52 17.75 7.09
N THR A 158 -6.78 16.67 6.95
CA THR A 158 -6.96 15.66 5.90
C THR A 158 -7.91 14.55 6.35
N PHE A 159 -7.76 14.06 7.59
CA PHE A 159 -8.50 12.88 8.07
C PHE A 159 -10.02 13.14 8.20
N LYS A 160 -10.43 14.22 8.84
CA LYS A 160 -11.88 14.51 9.08
C LYS A 160 -12.67 14.70 7.78
N PRO A 161 -12.24 15.56 6.83
CA PRO A 161 -12.96 15.67 5.55
C PRO A 161 -12.99 14.34 4.77
N ALA A 162 -11.90 13.54 4.83
CA ALA A 162 -11.90 12.25 4.19
C ALA A 162 -12.94 11.30 4.81
N GLN A 163 -13.05 11.28 6.14
CA GLN A 163 -14.06 10.49 6.85
C GLN A 163 -15.48 10.88 6.43
N GLU A 164 -15.79 12.17 6.33
CA GLU A 164 -17.09 12.68 5.89
C GLU A 164 -17.37 12.31 4.43
N HIS A 165 -16.43 12.54 3.52
CA HIS A 165 -16.57 12.23 2.09
C HIS A 165 -16.78 10.73 1.84
N LEU A 166 -16.07 9.88 2.58
CA LEU A 166 -16.19 8.44 2.47
C LEU A 166 -17.47 7.92 3.10
N ALA A 167 -17.88 8.47 4.26
CA ALA A 167 -19.14 8.11 4.91
C ALA A 167 -20.36 8.44 4.03
N ALA A 168 -20.32 9.55 3.29
CA ALA A 168 -21.37 9.92 2.32
C ALA A 168 -21.53 8.88 1.18
N ARG A 169 -20.53 8.01 0.97
CA ARG A 169 -20.50 6.92 -0.02
C ARG A 169 -20.66 5.53 0.61
N GLY A 170 -21.05 5.47 1.89
CA GLY A 170 -21.20 4.23 2.62
C GLY A 170 -19.87 3.55 2.94
N VAL A 171 -18.75 4.26 2.82
CA VAL A 171 -17.41 3.73 3.10
C VAL A 171 -17.02 4.07 4.53
N ARG A 172 -16.50 3.07 5.23
CA ARG A 172 -16.02 3.21 6.60
C ARG A 172 -14.54 3.54 6.61
N LEU A 173 -14.18 4.68 7.17
CA LEU A 173 -12.82 5.06 7.53
C LEU A 173 -12.71 5.03 9.05
N VAL A 174 -11.94 4.10 9.58
CA VAL A 174 -11.64 3.97 11.01
C VAL A 174 -10.19 4.30 11.28
N SER A 175 -9.87 4.63 12.53
CA SER A 175 -8.49 4.76 12.97
C SER A 175 -8.20 3.83 14.12
N ALA A 176 -6.98 3.29 14.13
CA ALA A 176 -6.45 2.49 15.21
C ALA A 176 -4.93 2.64 15.30
N ARG A 177 -4.34 2.15 16.37
CA ARG A 177 -2.89 2.10 16.47
C ARG A 177 -2.35 1.04 15.52
N THR A 178 -1.92 1.47 14.35
CA THR A 178 -1.43 0.58 13.29
C THR A 178 -0.29 1.23 12.50
N HIS A 179 0.64 0.41 12.02
CA HIS A 179 1.69 0.76 11.05
C HIS A 179 1.59 -0.14 9.80
N ALA A 180 0.52 -0.90 9.69
CA ALA A 180 0.31 -1.79 8.56
C ALA A 180 0.16 -1.01 7.25
N LYS A 181 0.68 -1.59 6.16
CA LYS A 181 0.56 -1.08 4.80
C LYS A 181 0.11 -2.23 3.92
N VAL A 182 -1.20 -2.37 3.80
CA VAL A 182 -1.86 -3.47 3.09
C VAL A 182 -3.00 -2.92 2.25
N ILE A 183 -3.09 -3.37 1.02
CA ILE A 183 -4.20 -3.07 0.11
C ILE A 183 -4.73 -4.38 -0.43
N GLY A 184 -6.04 -4.59 -0.37
CA GLY A 184 -6.69 -5.76 -0.96
C GLY A 184 -7.78 -5.36 -1.93
N LEU A 185 -7.80 -5.99 -3.12
CA LEU A 185 -8.86 -5.84 -4.11
C LEU A 185 -9.44 -7.22 -4.46
N ALA A 186 -10.75 -7.34 -4.32
CA ALA A 186 -11.48 -8.53 -4.76
C ALA A 186 -12.17 -8.28 -6.10
N PHE A 187 -12.04 -9.27 -6.98
CA PHE A 187 -12.78 -9.41 -8.23
C PHE A 187 -13.41 -10.79 -8.21
N GLU A 188 -14.53 -10.90 -7.49
CA GLU A 188 -15.21 -12.18 -7.28
C GLU A 188 -15.60 -12.85 -8.61
N PRO A 189 -15.60 -14.18 -8.70
CA PRO A 189 -15.17 -15.12 -7.66
C PRO A 189 -13.70 -15.57 -7.77
N GLU A 190 -12.91 -15.04 -8.72
CA GLU A 190 -11.68 -15.69 -9.17
C GLU A 190 -10.39 -15.00 -8.72
N HIS A 191 -10.40 -13.66 -8.59
CA HIS A 191 -9.17 -12.90 -8.35
C HIS A 191 -9.24 -12.10 -7.05
N PHE A 192 -8.21 -12.28 -6.24
CA PHE A 192 -8.06 -11.67 -4.92
C PHE A 192 -6.64 -11.13 -4.78
N TYR A 193 -6.47 -9.88 -5.16
CA TYR A 193 -5.15 -9.24 -5.12
C TYR A 193 -4.88 -8.64 -3.75
N VAL A 194 -3.69 -8.94 -3.22
CA VAL A 194 -3.17 -8.35 -1.98
C VAL A 194 -1.83 -7.72 -2.26
N ILE A 195 -1.69 -6.47 -1.84
CA ILE A 195 -0.43 -5.73 -1.84
C ILE A 195 0.00 -5.58 -0.38
N GLU A 196 1.20 -6.00 -0.06
CA GLU A 196 1.86 -5.80 1.21
C GLU A 196 3.20 -5.11 0.96
N GLY A 197 3.55 -4.12 1.77
CA GLY A 197 4.81 -3.42 1.55
C GLY A 197 5.18 -2.42 2.63
N SER A 198 6.21 -1.64 2.35
CA SER A 198 6.67 -0.57 3.23
C SER A 198 6.04 0.78 2.89
N ALA A 199 5.56 0.97 1.64
CA ALA A 199 5.05 2.24 1.15
C ALA A 199 3.68 2.60 1.69
N ASN A 200 3.53 3.84 2.14
CA ASN A 200 2.22 4.44 2.41
C ASN A 200 1.49 4.80 1.11
N LEU A 201 0.21 5.19 1.21
CA LEU A 201 -0.60 5.52 0.02
C LEU A 201 -0.08 6.73 -0.76
N ARG A 202 0.58 7.66 -0.11
CA ARG A 202 1.18 8.84 -0.74
C ARG A 202 2.60 8.56 -1.21
N SER A 203 3.10 9.31 -2.19
CA SER A 203 4.47 9.22 -2.67
C SER A 203 5.46 9.63 -1.59
N CYS A 204 6.62 8.99 -1.56
CA CYS A 204 7.78 9.39 -0.79
C CYS A 204 9.07 9.20 -1.61
N ASN A 205 10.18 9.85 -1.19
CA ASN A 205 11.48 9.72 -1.88
C ASN A 205 12.31 8.53 -1.38
N ASN A 206 11.75 7.70 -0.53
CA ASN A 206 12.45 6.55 0.01
C ASN A 206 12.44 5.35 -0.96
N LEU A 207 13.40 4.46 -0.78
CA LEU A 207 13.31 3.12 -1.35
C LEU A 207 12.19 2.38 -0.62
N GLU A 208 11.19 1.96 -1.39
CA GLU A 208 10.07 1.19 -0.90
C GLU A 208 9.98 -0.15 -1.60
N GLN A 209 9.41 -1.13 -0.93
CA GLN A 209 9.19 -2.45 -1.49
C GLN A 209 7.73 -2.85 -1.36
N PHE A 210 7.24 -3.66 -2.31
CA PHE A 210 5.96 -4.32 -2.15
C PHE A 210 5.94 -5.71 -2.77
N THR A 211 4.99 -6.51 -2.30
CA THR A 211 4.54 -7.72 -2.97
C THR A 211 3.14 -7.53 -3.50
N LEU A 212 2.85 -8.08 -4.67
CA LEU A 212 1.49 -8.20 -5.22
C LEU A 212 1.19 -9.68 -5.42
N THR A 213 0.23 -10.19 -4.70
CA THR A 213 -0.16 -11.60 -4.68
C THR A 213 -1.60 -11.74 -5.17
N ASN A 214 -1.91 -12.83 -5.89
CA ASN A 214 -3.29 -13.24 -6.16
C ASN A 214 -3.59 -14.49 -5.33
N ASP A 215 -4.07 -14.27 -4.12
CA ASP A 215 -4.34 -15.32 -3.14
C ASP A 215 -5.60 -15.00 -2.32
N ARG A 216 -6.59 -15.89 -2.39
CA ARG A 216 -7.87 -15.72 -1.71
C ARG A 216 -7.75 -15.83 -0.19
N ASP A 217 -6.89 -16.72 0.29
CA ASP A 217 -6.79 -16.99 1.73
C ASP A 217 -6.04 -15.84 2.41
N LEU A 218 -4.96 -15.31 1.78
CA LEU A 218 -4.26 -14.12 2.22
C LEU A 218 -5.18 -12.88 2.19
N TYR A 219 -5.98 -12.72 1.13
CA TYR A 219 -6.97 -11.65 1.05
C TYR A 219 -7.95 -11.71 2.23
N ARG A 220 -8.54 -12.88 2.48
CA ARG A 220 -9.50 -13.07 3.57
C ARG A 220 -8.89 -12.89 4.96
N PHE A 221 -7.64 -13.31 5.13
CA PHE A 221 -6.91 -13.06 6.36
C PHE A 221 -6.86 -11.56 6.65
N HIS A 222 -6.39 -10.75 5.69
CA HIS A 222 -6.32 -9.30 5.87
C HIS A 222 -7.69 -8.65 5.98
N GLN A 223 -8.65 -9.04 5.16
CA GLN A 223 -10.02 -8.56 5.24
C GLN A 223 -10.59 -8.74 6.65
N THR A 224 -10.42 -9.93 7.22
CA THR A 224 -11.00 -10.30 8.52
C THR A 224 -10.48 -9.39 9.64
N TRP A 225 -9.17 -9.24 9.78
CA TRP A 225 -8.64 -8.43 10.87
C TRP A 225 -8.87 -6.92 10.65
N ILE A 226 -8.77 -6.42 9.42
CA ILE A 226 -9.04 -5.00 9.12
C ILE A 226 -10.50 -4.66 9.43
N HIS A 227 -11.44 -5.51 9.04
CA HIS A 227 -12.86 -5.28 9.29
C HIS A 227 -13.26 -5.46 10.75
N SER A 228 -12.48 -6.18 11.55
CA SER A 228 -12.73 -6.36 12.97
C SER A 228 -12.43 -5.11 13.80
N ILE A 229 -11.64 -4.17 13.26
CA ILE A 229 -11.35 -2.89 13.91
C ILE A 229 -12.59 -1.99 13.78
N THR A 230 -13.08 -1.48 14.91
CA THR A 230 -14.35 -0.71 14.99
C THR A 230 -14.12 0.69 15.53
#